data_493083b6fb029ca890751c5c9932d4ec
#
_entry.id   493083b6fb029ca890751c5c9932d4ec
#
_cell.length_a   1.000
_cell.length_b   1.000
_cell.length_c   1.000
_cell.angle_alpha   90.00
_cell.angle_beta   90.00
_cell.angle_gamma   90.00
#
_symmetry.space_group_name_H-M   'P 1'
#
loop_
_entity.id
_entity.type
_entity.pdbx_description
1 polymer ?
#
loop_
_entity_poly.entity_id
_entity_poly.type
_entity_poly.pdbx_seq_one_letter_code
_entity_poly.pdbx_strand_id
1 'polypeptide(L)'
;MVKRLLILLCLAAASCDKLEVTHMFIPLSQDVNKRVEESLVWNAAAGVTTLTVPRDNYRWYVCSDIHVDQNRPARFAEMVSREKADEDAFFYQMLGDILFGKEHLDWVSDIMADPSNDPGFAIVGNHDLFYEGWETWKAAFHSSTYYYYVETPQFRDIYIMLDSANGTLGEKQLAWLEDVLETKRDGCRHCFVSVHTNILRTDTSQFPSTNFTLEETYRILDILTGANVDMVFSGHDHVRDISVFGGVYFITLDSIKDDASNASYMTVDVGQTIGYSFIPFE
;
A
#
# COMPACT_ATOMS: atom_id res chain seq x y z
N MET A 1 14.27 43.52 -0.82
CA MET A 1 13.91 42.31 -1.59
C MET A 1 13.88 41.07 -0.72
N VAL A 2 14.84 40.79 0.13
CA VAL A 2 14.90 39.58 0.99
C VAL A 2 13.71 39.46 1.94
N LYS A 3 13.22 40.53 2.57
CA LYS A 3 12.04 40.46 3.47
C LYS A 3 10.72 40.11 2.75
N ARG A 4 10.57 40.45 1.49
CA ARG A 4 9.36 40.09 0.69
C ARG A 4 9.42 38.63 0.24
N LEU A 5 10.62 38.08 0.01
CA LEU A 5 10.82 36.69 -0.33
C LEU A 5 10.54 35.75 0.87
N LEU A 6 10.98 36.18 2.09
CA LEU A 6 10.68 35.42 3.31
C LEU A 6 9.17 35.40 3.62
N ILE A 7 8.45 36.51 3.40
CA ILE A 7 7.00 36.55 3.63
C ILE A 7 6.25 35.68 2.61
N LEU A 8 6.71 35.60 1.35
CA LEU A 8 6.13 34.68 0.37
C LEU A 8 6.37 33.20 0.74
N LEU A 9 7.56 32.86 1.24
CA LEU A 9 7.83 31.50 1.74
C LEU A 9 6.99 31.15 2.97
N CYS A 10 6.80 32.09 3.91
CA CYS A 10 5.94 31.86 5.07
C CYS A 10 4.44 31.78 4.73
N LEU A 11 3.98 32.51 3.70
CA LEU A 11 2.60 32.42 3.22
C LEU A 11 2.34 31.10 2.42
N ALA A 12 3.32 30.61 1.70
CA ALA A 12 3.25 29.29 1.05
C ALA A 12 3.20 28.16 2.09
N ALA A 13 3.95 28.26 3.19
CA ALA A 13 3.93 27.29 4.29
C ALA A 13 2.63 27.31 5.11
N ALA A 14 1.88 28.42 5.13
CA ALA A 14 0.64 28.57 5.89
C ALA A 14 -0.63 28.16 5.10
N SER A 15 -0.51 27.88 3.80
CA SER A 15 -1.69 27.59 2.95
C SER A 15 -1.83 26.14 2.50
N CYS A 16 -0.98 25.25 2.97
CA CYS A 16 -0.96 23.86 2.50
C CYS A 16 -0.74 22.87 3.65
N ASP A 17 -1.80 22.51 4.34
CA ASP A 17 -1.83 21.26 5.13
C ASP A 17 -1.67 19.98 4.26
N LYS A 18 -1.57 20.15 2.94
CA LYS A 18 -1.43 19.04 1.97
C LYS A 18 -0.15 19.07 1.11
N LEU A 19 0.64 20.15 1.18
CA LEU A 19 1.97 20.21 0.56
C LEU A 19 3.00 20.00 1.66
N GLU A 20 3.42 18.79 1.85
CA GLU A 20 4.60 18.50 2.68
C GLU A 20 5.84 19.06 1.98
N VAL A 21 6.06 20.37 2.16
CA VAL A 21 7.17 21.11 1.54
C VAL A 21 8.54 20.52 1.92
N THR A 22 8.59 19.78 3.03
CA THR A 22 9.76 19.01 3.45
C THR A 22 10.14 17.94 2.42
N HIS A 23 9.19 17.34 1.73
CA HIS A 23 9.43 16.30 0.72
C HIS A 23 10.13 16.85 -0.55
N MET A 24 10.02 18.15 -0.85
CA MET A 24 10.73 18.77 -1.98
C MET A 24 12.25 18.85 -1.77
N PHE A 25 12.74 18.66 -0.54
CA PHE A 25 14.15 18.81 -0.17
C PHE A 25 14.80 17.52 0.32
N ILE A 26 14.03 16.46 0.53
CA ILE A 26 14.55 15.15 0.93
C ILE A 26 14.69 14.30 -0.35
N PRO A 27 15.91 13.94 -0.76
CA PRO A 27 16.08 13.08 -1.92
C PRO A 27 15.49 11.69 -1.61
N LEU A 28 14.53 11.27 -2.41
CA LEU A 28 14.08 9.88 -2.41
C LEU A 28 15.18 9.00 -2.99
N SER A 29 15.40 7.85 -2.37
CA SER A 29 16.38 6.91 -2.87
C SER A 29 15.87 6.20 -4.11
N GLN A 30 16.58 6.33 -5.19
CA GLN A 30 16.39 5.69 -6.49
C GLN A 30 15.03 5.98 -7.17
N ASP A 31 15.01 5.91 -8.47
CA ASP A 31 13.75 5.95 -9.21
C ASP A 31 13.01 4.60 -9.14
N VAL A 32 11.70 4.65 -9.37
CA VAL A 32 10.81 3.49 -9.27
C VAL A 32 11.22 2.37 -10.23
N ASN A 33 11.63 2.68 -11.47
CA ASN A 33 12.01 1.64 -12.45
C ASN A 33 13.20 0.81 -11.98
N LYS A 34 14.16 1.45 -11.27
CA LYS A 34 15.31 0.74 -10.71
C LYS A 34 14.90 -0.15 -9.54
N ARG A 35 14.06 0.32 -8.62
CA ARG A 35 13.55 -0.52 -7.53
C ARG A 35 12.74 -1.69 -8.05
N VAL A 36 11.92 -1.46 -9.07
CA VAL A 36 11.16 -2.53 -9.75
C VAL A 36 12.09 -3.56 -10.37
N GLU A 37 13.13 -3.14 -11.10
CA GLU A 37 14.13 -4.09 -11.66
C GLU A 37 14.77 -4.96 -10.57
N GLU A 38 15.23 -4.36 -9.48
CA GLU A 38 15.83 -5.08 -8.36
C GLU A 38 14.83 -6.03 -7.71
N SER A 39 13.58 -5.59 -7.54
CA SER A 39 12.47 -6.40 -7.02
C SER A 39 12.18 -7.62 -7.91
N LEU A 40 12.09 -7.43 -9.23
CA LEU A 40 11.80 -8.52 -10.16
C LEU A 40 12.95 -9.54 -10.23
N VAL A 41 14.19 -9.10 -10.11
CA VAL A 41 15.35 -10.02 -10.01
C VAL A 41 15.25 -10.88 -8.76
N TRP A 42 14.91 -10.27 -7.62
CA TRP A 42 14.72 -11.01 -6.37
C TRP A 42 13.53 -11.98 -6.46
N ASN A 43 12.37 -11.54 -6.97
CA ASN A 43 11.17 -12.35 -7.12
C ASN A 43 11.42 -13.59 -8.01
N ALA A 44 12.19 -13.42 -9.08
CA ALA A 44 12.54 -14.53 -9.96
C ALA A 44 13.37 -15.62 -9.24
N ALA A 45 14.19 -15.24 -8.27
CA ALA A 45 14.97 -16.17 -7.46
C ALA A 45 14.16 -16.78 -6.31
N ALA A 46 13.29 -16.01 -5.67
CA ALA A 46 12.48 -16.44 -4.53
C ALA A 46 11.27 -17.29 -4.93
N GLY A 47 10.72 -17.07 -6.14
CA GLY A 47 9.47 -17.67 -6.59
C GLY A 47 8.23 -16.91 -6.11
N VAL A 48 7.07 -17.37 -6.53
CA VAL A 48 5.77 -16.77 -6.16
C VAL A 48 5.27 -17.40 -4.87
N THR A 49 4.94 -16.55 -3.90
CA THR A 49 4.32 -16.99 -2.64
C THR A 49 2.87 -17.44 -2.89
N THR A 50 2.50 -18.55 -2.27
CA THR A 50 1.10 -19.03 -2.25
C THR A 50 0.73 -19.36 -0.81
N LEU A 51 -0.28 -18.67 -0.30
CA LEU A 51 -0.92 -19.01 0.96
C LEU A 51 -2.02 -20.04 0.71
N THR A 52 -2.09 -21.07 1.52
CA THR A 52 -3.19 -22.03 1.48
C THR A 52 -4.07 -21.84 2.69
N VAL A 53 -5.35 -21.51 2.46
CA VAL A 53 -6.35 -21.37 3.53
C VAL A 53 -7.32 -22.55 3.51
N PRO A 54 -7.82 -23.01 4.68
CA PRO A 54 -8.58 -24.26 4.78
C PRO A 54 -10.05 -24.16 4.34
N ARG A 55 -10.52 -22.96 3.96
CA ARG A 55 -11.93 -22.69 3.62
C ARG A 55 -12.05 -21.73 2.45
N ASP A 56 -13.16 -21.78 1.73
CA ASP A 56 -13.38 -20.91 0.55
C ASP A 56 -13.72 -19.46 0.90
N ASN A 57 -14.19 -19.23 2.10
CA ASN A 57 -14.41 -17.90 2.66
C ASN A 57 -13.34 -17.63 3.71
N TYR A 58 -12.68 -16.49 3.59
CA TYR A 58 -11.63 -16.07 4.53
C TYR A 58 -11.63 -14.55 4.71
N ARG A 59 -10.94 -14.08 5.72
CA ARG A 59 -10.72 -12.67 6.04
C ARG A 59 -9.24 -12.34 6.00
N TRP A 60 -8.94 -11.11 5.69
CA TRP A 60 -7.62 -10.53 5.88
C TRP A 60 -7.73 -9.09 6.37
N TYR A 61 -6.64 -8.61 6.96
CA TYR A 61 -6.58 -7.29 7.56
C TYR A 61 -5.67 -6.39 6.73
N VAL A 62 -5.99 -5.09 6.64
CA VAL A 62 -5.16 -4.13 5.94
C VAL A 62 -5.08 -2.82 6.69
N CYS A 63 -3.87 -2.28 6.77
CA CYS A 63 -3.58 -0.99 7.36
C CYS A 63 -2.63 -0.18 6.50
N SER A 64 -2.51 1.10 6.80
CA SER A 64 -1.61 2.02 6.11
C SER A 64 -1.04 3.06 7.06
N ASP A 65 0.10 3.66 6.66
CA ASP A 65 0.62 4.86 7.30
C ASP A 65 0.84 4.68 8.81
N ILE A 66 1.69 3.69 9.15
CA ILE A 66 2.05 3.35 10.54
C ILE A 66 2.94 4.45 11.13
N HIS A 67 3.86 5.01 10.33
CA HIS A 67 4.78 6.09 10.70
C HIS A 67 5.49 5.88 12.04
N VAL A 68 6.20 4.77 12.15
CA VAL A 68 7.03 4.49 13.34
C VAL A 68 8.10 5.56 13.50
N ASP A 69 8.11 6.25 14.64
CA ASP A 69 9.11 7.27 14.94
C ASP A 69 9.91 6.95 16.21
N GLN A 70 9.48 7.38 17.38
CA GLN A 70 10.22 7.25 18.65
C GLN A 70 9.69 6.13 19.55
N ASN A 71 8.52 5.56 19.24
CA ASN A 71 7.87 4.55 20.06
C ASN A 71 7.54 3.31 19.22
N ARG A 72 7.44 2.17 19.88
CA ARG A 72 6.92 0.96 19.23
C ARG A 72 5.49 1.21 18.79
N PRO A 73 5.10 0.80 17.55
CA PRO A 73 3.79 1.08 16.98
C PRO A 73 2.70 0.27 17.69
N ALA A 74 2.04 0.89 18.67
CA ALA A 74 1.07 0.20 19.54
C ALA A 74 -0.16 -0.26 18.76
N ARG A 75 -0.70 0.60 17.87
CA ARG A 75 -1.87 0.27 17.06
C ARG A 75 -1.60 -0.82 16.03
N PHE A 76 -0.41 -0.82 15.43
CA PHE A 76 -0.03 -1.91 14.53
C PHE A 76 0.06 -3.24 15.29
N ALA A 77 0.71 -3.25 16.46
CA ALA A 77 0.79 -4.45 17.29
C ALA A 77 -0.61 -4.92 17.76
N GLU A 78 -1.50 -3.98 18.09
CA GLU A 78 -2.89 -4.28 18.44
C GLU A 78 -3.64 -4.88 17.24
N MET A 79 -3.52 -4.31 16.04
CA MET A 79 -4.16 -4.84 14.85
C MET A 79 -3.70 -6.28 14.56
N VAL A 80 -2.39 -6.56 14.60
CA VAL A 80 -1.85 -7.91 14.39
C VAL A 80 -2.35 -8.88 15.48
N SER A 81 -2.46 -8.42 16.72
CA SER A 81 -3.03 -9.24 17.81
C SER A 81 -4.51 -9.56 17.61
N ARG A 82 -5.28 -8.62 17.08
CA ARG A 82 -6.71 -8.81 16.74
C ARG A 82 -6.87 -9.75 15.55
N GLU A 83 -6.04 -9.59 14.54
CA GLU A 83 -6.00 -10.46 13.36
C GLU A 83 -5.70 -11.90 13.76
N LYS A 84 -4.66 -12.14 14.54
CA LYS A 84 -4.30 -13.46 15.06
C LYS A 84 -5.41 -14.10 15.92
N ALA A 85 -6.23 -13.31 16.61
CA ALA A 85 -7.34 -13.81 17.42
C ALA A 85 -8.61 -14.09 16.59
N ASP A 86 -8.66 -13.67 15.34
CA ASP A 86 -9.77 -13.86 14.42
C ASP A 86 -9.60 -15.18 13.65
N GLU A 87 -10.40 -16.18 13.99
CA GLU A 87 -10.33 -17.52 13.38
C GLU A 87 -10.60 -17.53 11.86
N ASP A 88 -11.17 -16.46 11.31
CA ASP A 88 -11.42 -16.31 9.88
C ASP A 88 -10.31 -15.55 9.14
N ALA A 89 -9.39 -14.90 9.86
CA ALA A 89 -8.25 -14.20 9.31
C ALA A 89 -7.05 -15.13 9.06
N PHE A 90 -6.25 -14.83 8.03
CA PHE A 90 -5.10 -15.67 7.66
C PHE A 90 -3.88 -14.88 7.22
N PHE A 91 -3.97 -13.56 7.09
CA PHE A 91 -2.85 -12.68 6.76
C PHE A 91 -3.25 -11.21 6.88
N TYR A 92 -2.25 -10.34 6.85
CA TYR A 92 -2.48 -8.90 6.81
C TYR A 92 -1.57 -8.19 5.78
N GLN A 93 -1.98 -6.98 5.37
CA GLN A 93 -1.21 -6.11 4.49
C GLN A 93 -0.92 -4.75 5.13
N MET A 94 0.26 -4.20 4.83
CA MET A 94 0.67 -2.84 5.16
C MET A 94 0.89 -2.06 3.86
N LEU A 95 0.16 -0.96 3.69
CA LEU A 95 0.15 -0.18 2.44
C LEU A 95 1.19 0.93 2.40
N GLY A 96 2.36 0.73 3.00
CA GLY A 96 3.46 1.67 2.97
C GLY A 96 3.41 2.71 4.08
N ASP A 97 4.41 3.60 4.06
CA ASP A 97 4.69 4.57 5.11
C ASP A 97 4.73 3.90 6.49
N ILE A 98 5.50 2.81 6.55
CA ILE A 98 5.75 2.06 7.77
C ILE A 98 6.64 2.90 8.70
N LEU A 99 7.65 3.55 8.11
CA LEU A 99 8.63 4.35 8.83
C LEU A 99 8.40 5.84 8.65
N PHE A 100 8.97 6.63 9.57
CA PHE A 100 9.32 8.02 9.35
C PHE A 100 10.83 8.14 9.12
N GLY A 101 11.33 7.61 8.00
CA GLY A 101 12.75 7.47 7.70
C GLY A 101 13.24 6.03 7.95
N LYS A 102 14.56 5.83 8.06
CA LYS A 102 15.17 4.48 8.13
C LYS A 102 15.26 3.86 9.53
N GLU A 103 14.87 4.58 10.56
CA GLU A 103 14.99 4.12 11.94
C GLU A 103 13.78 3.25 12.36
N HIS A 104 14.05 2.23 13.18
CA HIS A 104 13.04 1.39 13.83
C HIS A 104 12.20 0.47 12.93
N LEU A 105 12.69 0.16 11.73
CA LEU A 105 12.07 -0.88 10.90
C LEU A 105 12.09 -2.26 11.60
N ASP A 106 13.10 -2.49 12.45
CA ASP A 106 13.23 -3.67 13.29
C ASP A 106 11.97 -3.92 14.15
N TRP A 107 11.32 -2.87 14.64
CA TRP A 107 10.12 -3.05 15.47
C TRP A 107 8.92 -3.65 14.70
N VAL A 108 8.78 -3.33 13.41
CA VAL A 108 7.74 -3.91 12.55
C VAL A 108 8.18 -5.26 12.03
N SER A 109 9.43 -5.37 11.57
CA SER A 109 9.96 -6.64 11.06
C SER A 109 10.02 -7.73 12.13
N ASP A 110 10.28 -7.40 13.40
CA ASP A 110 10.21 -8.35 14.52
C ASP A 110 8.78 -8.90 14.73
N ILE A 111 7.75 -8.05 14.58
CA ILE A 111 6.35 -8.49 14.66
C ILE A 111 6.03 -9.43 13.50
N MET A 112 6.46 -9.10 12.28
CA MET A 112 6.25 -9.92 11.11
C MET A 112 7.04 -11.23 11.13
N ALA A 113 8.24 -11.22 11.72
CA ALA A 113 9.09 -12.40 11.82
C ALA A 113 8.68 -13.36 12.96
N ASP A 114 7.78 -12.97 13.84
CA ASP A 114 7.28 -13.85 14.90
C ASP A 114 6.47 -14.99 14.26
N PRO A 115 6.96 -16.25 14.32
CA PRO A 115 6.30 -17.38 13.68
C PRO A 115 4.94 -17.75 14.31
N SER A 116 4.56 -17.09 15.39
CA SER A 116 3.24 -17.23 16.00
C SER A 116 2.20 -16.31 15.39
N ASN A 117 2.60 -15.33 14.59
CA ASN A 117 1.72 -14.43 13.85
C ASN A 117 1.46 -14.97 12.44
N ASP A 118 0.34 -14.57 11.86
CA ASP A 118 0.04 -14.86 10.47
C ASP A 118 0.93 -14.04 9.52
N PRO A 119 1.08 -14.46 8.25
CA PRO A 119 1.98 -13.78 7.32
C PRO A 119 1.56 -12.33 7.06
N GLY A 120 2.52 -11.42 7.11
CA GLY A 120 2.35 -10.01 6.73
C GLY A 120 2.95 -9.72 5.36
N PHE A 121 2.27 -8.89 4.56
CA PHE A 121 2.75 -8.39 3.28
C PHE A 121 2.84 -6.87 3.30
N ALA A 122 3.87 -6.30 2.67
CA ALA A 122 4.11 -4.87 2.70
C ALA A 122 4.38 -4.32 1.30
N ILE A 123 3.93 -3.09 1.05
CA ILE A 123 4.38 -2.25 -0.05
C ILE A 123 5.13 -1.04 0.52
N VAL A 124 6.00 -0.47 -0.29
CA VAL A 124 6.80 0.69 0.08
C VAL A 124 5.99 1.98 -0.06
N GLY A 125 6.08 2.87 0.94
CA GLY A 125 5.58 4.24 0.87
C GLY A 125 6.70 5.27 0.64
N ASN A 126 6.35 6.53 0.50
CA ASN A 126 7.33 7.59 0.23
C ASN A 126 8.21 7.89 1.44
N HIS A 127 7.69 7.78 2.68
CA HIS A 127 8.49 7.97 3.89
C HIS A 127 9.51 6.84 4.09
N ASP A 128 9.20 5.63 3.68
CA ASP A 128 10.12 4.49 3.75
C ASP A 128 11.37 4.68 2.88
N LEU A 129 11.28 5.58 1.87
CA LEU A 129 12.37 5.86 0.92
C LEU A 129 13.23 7.06 1.31
N PHE A 130 12.91 7.79 2.38
CA PHE A 130 13.72 8.91 2.82
C PHE A 130 15.13 8.45 3.25
N TYR A 131 16.13 9.31 3.05
CA TYR A 131 17.50 9.10 3.53
C TYR A 131 18.14 7.76 3.10
N GLU A 132 17.98 7.38 1.83
CA GLU A 132 18.45 6.10 1.28
C GLU A 132 17.70 4.88 1.86
N GLY A 133 16.43 5.08 2.23
CA GLY A 133 15.58 4.05 2.84
C GLY A 133 15.38 2.80 1.99
N TRP A 134 15.58 2.87 0.66
CA TRP A 134 15.47 1.69 -0.21
C TRP A 134 16.37 0.53 0.22
N GLU A 135 17.62 0.80 0.61
CA GLU A 135 18.51 -0.26 1.08
C GLU A 135 18.03 -0.89 2.39
N THR A 136 17.46 -0.07 3.28
CA THR A 136 16.84 -0.54 4.51
C THR A 136 15.59 -1.37 4.25
N TRP A 137 14.72 -0.87 3.36
CA TRP A 137 13.52 -1.59 2.91
C TRP A 137 13.86 -2.94 2.29
N LYS A 138 14.77 -2.94 1.33
CA LYS A 138 15.21 -4.14 0.61
C LYS A 138 15.81 -5.19 1.55
N ALA A 139 16.52 -4.78 2.59
CA ALA A 139 17.08 -5.70 3.58
C ALA A 139 15.99 -6.39 4.42
N ALA A 140 14.87 -5.72 4.68
CA ALA A 140 13.76 -6.25 5.50
C ALA A 140 12.68 -6.95 4.67
N PHE A 141 12.25 -6.35 3.56
CA PHE A 141 11.11 -6.79 2.76
C PHE A 141 11.48 -7.30 1.36
N HIS A 142 12.73 -7.12 0.95
CA HIS A 142 13.32 -7.59 -0.31
C HIS A 142 12.76 -6.95 -1.57
N SER A 143 11.44 -6.91 -1.75
CA SER A 143 10.76 -6.46 -2.97
C SER A 143 9.74 -5.37 -2.68
N SER A 144 9.61 -4.39 -3.58
CA SER A 144 8.53 -3.39 -3.55
C SER A 144 7.41 -3.68 -4.57
N THR A 145 7.63 -4.66 -5.46
CA THR A 145 6.70 -4.99 -6.55
C THR A 145 6.65 -6.50 -6.72
N TYR A 146 5.51 -7.12 -6.42
CA TYR A 146 5.32 -8.57 -6.50
C TYR A 146 3.84 -8.92 -6.54
N TYR A 147 3.53 -10.20 -6.75
CA TYR A 147 2.20 -10.75 -6.53
C TYR A 147 2.29 -12.06 -5.75
N TYR A 148 1.19 -12.43 -5.13
CA TYR A 148 1.03 -13.70 -4.46
C TYR A 148 -0.38 -14.24 -4.65
N TYR A 149 -0.55 -15.52 -4.37
CA TYR A 149 -1.85 -16.17 -4.41
C TYR A 149 -2.34 -16.56 -3.02
N VAL A 150 -3.67 -16.54 -2.87
CA VAL A 150 -4.36 -17.25 -1.80
C VAL A 150 -5.14 -18.38 -2.44
N GLU A 151 -4.80 -19.61 -2.07
CA GLU A 151 -5.50 -20.83 -2.52
C GLU A 151 -6.43 -21.34 -1.44
N THR A 152 -7.68 -21.53 -1.83
CA THR A 152 -8.73 -22.14 -1.03
C THR A 152 -9.01 -23.56 -1.55
N PRO A 153 -9.87 -24.39 -0.92
CA PRO A 153 -10.21 -25.69 -1.45
C PRO A 153 -10.77 -25.70 -2.89
N GLN A 154 -11.45 -24.63 -3.33
CA GLN A 154 -12.09 -24.57 -4.64
C GLN A 154 -11.62 -23.42 -5.54
N PHE A 155 -10.98 -22.39 -4.98
CA PHE A 155 -10.68 -21.15 -5.69
C PHE A 155 -9.24 -20.71 -5.45
N ARG A 156 -8.80 -19.81 -6.32
CA ARG A 156 -7.55 -19.05 -6.17
C ARG A 156 -7.88 -17.57 -6.32
N ASP A 157 -7.31 -16.74 -5.46
CA ASP A 157 -7.37 -15.29 -5.55
C ASP A 157 -5.95 -14.74 -5.76
N ILE A 158 -5.81 -13.64 -6.51
CA ILE A 158 -4.52 -12.99 -6.77
C ILE A 158 -4.44 -11.64 -6.09
N TYR A 159 -3.31 -11.36 -5.47
CA TYR A 159 -2.95 -10.12 -4.80
C TYR A 159 -1.71 -9.52 -5.45
N ILE A 160 -1.82 -8.31 -5.97
CA ILE A 160 -0.76 -7.61 -6.70
C ILE A 160 -0.32 -6.40 -5.87
N MET A 161 0.97 -6.35 -5.55
CA MET A 161 1.59 -5.33 -4.72
C MET A 161 2.47 -4.43 -5.58
N LEU A 162 2.20 -3.11 -5.59
CA LEU A 162 2.83 -2.15 -6.49
C LEU A 162 3.57 -1.05 -5.73
N ASP A 163 4.73 -0.67 -6.23
CA ASP A 163 5.52 0.47 -5.78
C ASP A 163 5.01 1.76 -6.42
N SER A 164 4.35 2.59 -5.64
CA SER A 164 3.87 3.92 -6.06
C SER A 164 4.47 5.06 -5.24
N ALA A 165 5.50 4.78 -4.46
CA ALA A 165 6.08 5.71 -3.48
C ALA A 165 6.60 7.04 -4.07
N ASN A 166 6.91 7.10 -5.36
CA ASN A 166 7.30 8.33 -6.05
C ASN A 166 6.13 9.08 -6.73
N GLY A 167 4.88 8.68 -6.51
CA GLY A 167 3.73 9.21 -7.25
C GLY A 167 3.70 8.79 -8.72
N THR A 168 4.31 7.64 -9.03
CA THR A 168 4.34 7.01 -10.36
C THR A 168 4.59 5.51 -10.20
N LEU A 169 4.03 4.70 -11.08
CA LEU A 169 4.37 3.28 -11.21
C LEU A 169 5.61 3.08 -12.09
N GLY A 170 5.88 4.01 -12.99
CA GLY A 170 6.94 3.92 -13.97
C GLY A 170 6.67 2.91 -15.07
N GLU A 171 7.35 3.06 -16.21
CA GLU A 171 7.07 2.26 -17.41
C GLU A 171 7.32 0.76 -17.22
N LYS A 172 8.33 0.39 -16.43
CA LYS A 172 8.67 -1.02 -16.21
C LYS A 172 7.62 -1.74 -15.38
N GLN A 173 7.11 -1.08 -14.35
CA GLN A 173 6.08 -1.67 -13.51
C GLN A 173 4.73 -1.72 -14.23
N LEU A 174 4.40 -0.69 -15.02
CA LEU A 174 3.19 -0.71 -15.84
C LEU A 174 3.21 -1.88 -16.83
N ALA A 175 4.32 -2.08 -17.55
CA ALA A 175 4.46 -3.23 -18.46
C ALA A 175 4.39 -4.58 -17.73
N TRP A 176 4.99 -4.67 -16.53
CA TRP A 176 4.93 -5.87 -15.70
C TRP A 176 3.50 -6.12 -15.18
N LEU A 177 2.77 -5.07 -14.78
CA LEU A 177 1.38 -5.18 -14.33
C LEU A 177 0.47 -5.69 -15.44
N GLU A 178 0.62 -5.15 -16.66
CA GLU A 178 -0.10 -5.62 -17.85
C GLU A 178 0.16 -7.12 -18.08
N ASP A 179 1.44 -7.55 -18.05
CA ASP A 179 1.81 -8.98 -18.20
C ASP A 179 1.21 -9.87 -17.10
N VAL A 180 1.27 -9.43 -15.84
CA VAL A 180 0.69 -10.20 -14.71
C VAL A 180 -0.82 -10.32 -14.86
N LEU A 181 -1.51 -9.24 -15.18
CA LEU A 181 -2.95 -9.27 -15.36
C LEU A 181 -3.38 -10.12 -16.58
N GLU A 182 -2.61 -10.10 -17.67
CA GLU A 182 -2.87 -10.93 -18.85
C GLU A 182 -2.57 -12.42 -18.60
N THR A 183 -1.47 -12.74 -17.89
CA THR A 183 -0.95 -14.11 -17.84
C THR A 183 -1.21 -14.83 -16.51
N LYS A 184 -1.46 -14.13 -15.41
CA LYS A 184 -1.58 -14.69 -14.05
C LYS A 184 -2.98 -14.54 -13.43
N ARG A 185 -3.78 -13.59 -13.93
CA ARG A 185 -5.16 -13.32 -13.45
C ARG A 185 -6.13 -14.41 -13.85
N ASP A 186 -5.90 -15.07 -14.99
CA ASP A 186 -6.81 -16.11 -15.48
C ASP A 186 -6.96 -17.27 -14.48
N GLY A 187 -8.20 -17.73 -14.32
CA GLY A 187 -8.54 -18.78 -13.35
C GLY A 187 -8.58 -18.32 -11.87
N CYS A 188 -8.29 -17.07 -11.57
CA CYS A 188 -8.48 -16.53 -10.22
C CYS A 188 -9.92 -16.00 -10.04
N ARG A 189 -10.52 -16.29 -8.87
CA ARG A 189 -11.85 -15.81 -8.49
C ARG A 189 -11.83 -14.28 -8.36
N HIS A 190 -10.95 -13.74 -7.54
CA HIS A 190 -10.79 -12.31 -7.29
C HIS A 190 -9.38 -11.81 -7.59
N CYS A 191 -9.29 -10.51 -7.87
CA CYS A 191 -8.04 -9.80 -8.09
C CYS A 191 -7.99 -8.52 -7.25
N PHE A 192 -7.01 -8.43 -6.36
CA PHE A 192 -6.77 -7.31 -5.49
C PHE A 192 -5.45 -6.64 -5.85
N VAL A 193 -5.44 -5.31 -5.86
CA VAL A 193 -4.23 -4.51 -6.11
C VAL A 193 -3.99 -3.59 -4.92
N SER A 194 -2.76 -3.51 -4.46
CA SER A 194 -2.35 -2.63 -3.37
C SER A 194 -1.28 -1.66 -3.85
N VAL A 195 -1.50 -0.37 -3.59
CA VAL A 195 -0.59 0.74 -3.86
C VAL A 195 -0.47 1.60 -2.61
N HIS A 196 0.63 2.33 -2.43
CA HIS A 196 0.69 3.30 -1.33
C HIS A 196 -0.07 4.57 -1.68
N THR A 197 0.29 5.19 -2.79
CA THR A 197 -0.27 6.46 -3.25
C THR A 197 -1.60 6.22 -3.96
N ASN A 198 -2.66 6.88 -3.56
CA ASN A 198 -3.99 6.70 -4.14
C ASN A 198 -4.03 7.12 -5.63
N ILE A 199 -4.71 6.32 -6.43
CA ILE A 199 -4.86 6.54 -7.88
C ILE A 199 -6.12 7.37 -8.16
N LEU A 200 -7.20 7.09 -7.45
CA LEU A 200 -8.51 7.69 -7.67
C LEU A 200 -9.17 8.08 -6.35
N ARG A 201 -9.59 9.35 -6.26
CA ARG A 201 -10.42 9.88 -5.19
C ARG A 201 -11.50 10.79 -5.75
N THR A 202 -12.70 10.68 -5.21
CA THR A 202 -13.86 11.47 -5.62
C THR A 202 -14.35 12.46 -4.56
N ASP A 203 -13.84 12.37 -3.34
CA ASP A 203 -14.19 13.26 -2.22
C ASP A 203 -13.53 14.65 -2.31
N THR A 204 -12.54 14.81 -3.17
CA THR A 204 -11.79 16.06 -3.34
C THR A 204 -12.28 16.84 -4.56
N SER A 205 -12.02 18.15 -4.59
CA SER A 205 -12.22 18.99 -5.77
C SER A 205 -11.25 18.68 -6.93
N GLN A 206 -10.31 17.78 -6.70
CA GLN A 206 -9.26 17.39 -7.63
C GLN A 206 -9.47 15.91 -8.03
N PHE A 207 -10.07 15.71 -9.17
CA PHE A 207 -10.27 14.40 -9.78
C PHE A 207 -9.58 14.37 -11.16
N PRO A 208 -8.86 13.31 -11.52
CA PRO A 208 -8.37 12.20 -10.68
C PRO A 208 -7.35 12.65 -9.63
N SER A 209 -6.80 11.75 -8.81
CA SER A 209 -5.80 12.08 -7.79
C SER A 209 -4.65 12.94 -8.35
N THR A 210 -4.15 13.89 -7.55
CA THR A 210 -3.00 14.74 -7.92
C THR A 210 -1.65 14.05 -7.74
N ASN A 211 -1.61 12.84 -7.17
CA ASN A 211 -0.37 12.13 -6.87
C ASN A 211 0.32 11.59 -8.13
N PHE A 212 -0.46 11.17 -9.13
CA PHE A 212 0.04 10.73 -10.43
C PHE A 212 -0.15 11.79 -11.49
N THR A 213 0.60 11.73 -12.59
CA THR A 213 0.28 12.53 -13.77
C THR A 213 -1.08 12.09 -14.33
N LEU A 214 -1.80 13.01 -14.95
CA LEU A 214 -3.12 12.70 -15.50
C LEU A 214 -3.08 11.59 -16.54
N GLU A 215 -2.06 11.59 -17.39
CA GLU A 215 -1.83 10.59 -18.42
C GLU A 215 -1.62 9.20 -17.83
N GLU A 216 -0.76 9.10 -16.82
CA GLU A 216 -0.48 7.84 -16.13
C GLU A 216 -1.72 7.34 -15.37
N THR A 217 -2.45 8.24 -14.70
CA THR A 217 -3.70 7.89 -14.02
C THR A 217 -4.69 7.22 -14.97
N TYR A 218 -4.94 7.81 -16.14
CA TYR A 218 -5.85 7.22 -17.11
C TYR A 218 -5.37 5.88 -17.64
N ARG A 219 -4.06 5.73 -17.86
CA ARG A 219 -3.49 4.44 -18.27
C ARG A 219 -3.67 3.37 -17.20
N ILE A 220 -3.41 3.70 -15.94
CA ILE A 220 -3.62 2.77 -14.81
C ILE A 220 -5.09 2.38 -14.70
N LEU A 221 -6.01 3.33 -14.79
CA LEU A 221 -7.45 3.06 -14.74
C LEU A 221 -7.89 2.14 -15.89
N ASP A 222 -7.39 2.34 -17.09
CA ASP A 222 -7.68 1.48 -18.26
C ASP A 222 -7.18 0.05 -18.06
N ILE A 223 -5.95 -0.11 -17.58
CA ILE A 223 -5.35 -1.43 -17.26
C ILE A 223 -6.20 -2.16 -16.21
N LEU A 224 -6.51 -1.51 -15.10
CA LEU A 224 -7.19 -2.13 -13.97
C LEU A 224 -8.64 -2.50 -14.30
N THR A 225 -9.36 -1.61 -15.01
CA THR A 225 -10.74 -1.87 -15.41
C THR A 225 -10.83 -2.91 -16.52
N GLY A 226 -9.89 -2.87 -17.49
CA GLY A 226 -9.80 -3.84 -18.57
C GLY A 226 -9.54 -5.27 -18.08
N ALA A 227 -8.82 -5.43 -16.99
CA ALA A 227 -8.53 -6.72 -16.36
C ALA A 227 -9.57 -7.16 -15.32
N ASN A 228 -10.65 -6.41 -15.12
CA ASN A 228 -11.65 -6.67 -14.09
C ASN A 228 -11.02 -6.88 -12.69
N VAL A 229 -10.17 -5.96 -12.26
CA VAL A 229 -9.70 -5.90 -10.88
C VAL A 229 -10.90 -5.62 -9.98
N ASP A 230 -11.02 -6.32 -8.86
CA ASP A 230 -12.17 -6.13 -7.94
C ASP A 230 -11.96 -4.90 -7.07
N MET A 231 -10.80 -4.79 -6.43
CA MET A 231 -10.50 -3.70 -5.50
C MET A 231 -9.03 -3.24 -5.60
N VAL A 232 -8.85 -1.94 -5.42
CA VAL A 232 -7.54 -1.28 -5.27
C VAL A 232 -7.49 -0.62 -3.89
N PHE A 233 -6.47 -0.95 -3.11
CA PHE A 233 -6.25 -0.40 -1.77
C PHE A 233 -5.09 0.59 -1.78
N SER A 234 -5.25 1.70 -1.07
CA SER A 234 -4.22 2.73 -0.94
C SER A 234 -4.23 3.39 0.44
N GLY A 235 -3.14 4.10 0.77
CA GLY A 235 -2.97 4.93 1.95
C GLY A 235 -2.62 6.37 1.59
N HIS A 236 -1.53 6.89 2.15
CA HIS A 236 -0.87 8.16 1.86
C HIS A 236 -1.63 9.43 2.30
N ASP A 237 -2.91 9.52 2.03
CA ASP A 237 -3.70 10.73 2.33
C ASP A 237 -4.20 10.77 3.78
N HIS A 238 -4.05 9.68 4.53
CA HIS A 238 -4.52 9.53 5.92
C HIS A 238 -6.02 9.79 6.12
N VAL A 239 -6.79 9.79 5.05
CA VAL A 239 -8.22 10.08 5.06
C VAL A 239 -8.94 9.05 4.20
N ARG A 240 -9.87 8.35 4.82
CA ARG A 240 -10.70 7.34 4.17
C ARG A 240 -11.47 7.92 2.97
N ASP A 241 -11.39 7.21 1.85
CA ASP A 241 -12.22 7.45 0.66
C ASP A 241 -12.61 6.11 0.02
N ILE A 242 -13.79 6.08 -0.59
CA ILE A 242 -14.25 4.95 -1.39
C ILE A 242 -14.79 5.51 -2.70
N SER A 243 -14.10 5.19 -3.77
CA SER A 243 -14.48 5.60 -5.12
C SER A 243 -14.70 4.36 -6.00
N VAL A 244 -15.58 4.44 -6.99
CA VAL A 244 -15.82 3.34 -7.94
C VAL A 244 -15.67 3.87 -9.37
N PHE A 245 -14.86 3.18 -10.16
CA PHE A 245 -14.67 3.49 -11.56
C PHE A 245 -14.57 2.21 -12.39
N GLY A 246 -15.36 2.10 -13.45
CA GLY A 246 -15.36 0.94 -14.34
C GLY A 246 -15.68 -0.40 -13.65
N GLY A 247 -16.36 -0.38 -12.50
CA GLY A 247 -16.64 -1.57 -11.68
C GLY A 247 -15.56 -1.89 -10.64
N VAL A 248 -14.41 -1.24 -10.67
CA VAL A 248 -13.32 -1.38 -9.70
C VAL A 248 -13.58 -0.47 -8.51
N TYR A 249 -13.42 -1.00 -7.29
CA TYR A 249 -13.45 -0.22 -6.06
C TYR A 249 -12.06 0.30 -5.72
N PHE A 250 -11.91 1.60 -5.55
CA PHE A 250 -10.70 2.27 -5.09
C PHE A 250 -10.92 2.72 -3.65
N ILE A 251 -10.16 2.14 -2.73
CA ILE A 251 -10.33 2.36 -1.30
C ILE A 251 -9.04 2.96 -0.73
N THR A 252 -9.13 4.18 -0.23
CA THR A 252 -8.05 4.81 0.53
C THR A 252 -8.31 4.61 2.02
N LEU A 253 -7.29 4.18 2.77
CA LEU A 253 -7.38 3.91 4.19
C LEU A 253 -7.02 5.13 5.02
N ASP A 254 -7.57 5.19 6.25
CA ASP A 254 -7.06 6.06 7.30
C ASP A 254 -5.65 5.63 7.71
N SER A 255 -4.86 6.56 8.25
CA SER A 255 -3.59 6.23 8.90
C SER A 255 -3.83 5.51 10.23
N ILE A 256 -2.99 4.52 10.55
CA ILE A 256 -2.99 3.89 11.88
C ILE A 256 -1.90 4.45 12.80
N LYS A 257 -1.24 5.55 12.43
CA LYS A 257 -0.27 6.22 13.29
C LYS A 257 -0.82 6.42 14.70
N ASP A 258 -0.02 6.15 15.73
CA ASP A 258 -0.49 6.10 17.13
C ASP A 258 -1.10 7.41 17.63
N ASP A 259 -0.76 8.57 17.07
CA ASP A 259 -1.32 9.88 17.40
C ASP A 259 -2.42 10.37 16.43
N ALA A 260 -2.79 9.58 15.42
CA ALA A 260 -3.86 9.96 14.49
C ALA A 260 -5.24 9.94 15.18
N SER A 261 -6.03 11.02 14.98
CA SER A 261 -7.33 11.16 15.64
C SER A 261 -8.42 10.23 15.11
N ASN A 262 -8.31 9.82 13.84
CA ASN A 262 -9.31 8.99 13.14
C ASN A 262 -8.72 7.66 12.69
N ALA A 263 -7.79 7.09 13.47
CA ALA A 263 -7.12 5.86 13.07
C ALA A 263 -8.10 4.69 12.95
N SER A 264 -8.00 4.00 11.82
CA SER A 264 -8.71 2.73 11.60
C SER A 264 -7.91 1.82 10.68
N TYR A 265 -8.05 0.53 10.87
CA TYR A 265 -7.66 -0.48 9.88
C TYR A 265 -8.92 -1.03 9.20
N MET A 266 -8.74 -1.85 8.18
CA MET A 266 -9.85 -2.44 7.45
C MET A 266 -9.76 -3.97 7.49
N THR A 267 -10.90 -4.63 7.60
CA THR A 267 -11.04 -6.07 7.36
C THR A 267 -11.72 -6.28 6.02
N VAL A 268 -11.29 -7.30 5.28
CA VAL A 268 -11.87 -7.71 4.00
C VAL A 268 -12.30 -9.16 4.10
N ASP A 269 -13.60 -9.39 3.92
CA ASP A 269 -14.21 -10.72 3.87
C ASP A 269 -14.28 -11.19 2.43
N VAL A 270 -13.58 -12.26 2.10
CA VAL A 270 -13.50 -12.82 0.76
C VAL A 270 -14.31 -14.11 0.68
N GLY A 271 -15.29 -14.13 -0.22
CA GLY A 271 -16.15 -15.28 -0.50
C GLY A 271 -16.55 -15.29 -1.98
N GLN A 272 -17.78 -15.68 -2.30
CA GLN A 272 -18.35 -15.46 -3.64
C GLN A 272 -18.55 -13.97 -3.93
N THR A 273 -18.74 -13.19 -2.89
CA THR A 273 -18.76 -11.72 -2.91
C THR A 273 -17.72 -11.22 -1.92
N ILE A 274 -17.29 -9.98 -2.12
CA ILE A 274 -16.33 -9.32 -1.23
C ILE A 274 -17.09 -8.39 -0.30
N GLY A 275 -16.86 -8.53 1.02
CA GLY A 275 -17.30 -7.60 2.06
C GLY A 275 -16.11 -6.87 2.67
N TYR A 276 -16.34 -5.72 3.29
CA TYR A 276 -15.29 -5.01 4.01
C TYR A 276 -15.86 -4.16 5.15
N SER A 277 -15.02 -3.89 6.15
CA SER A 277 -15.37 -3.04 7.28
C SER A 277 -14.16 -2.23 7.76
N PHE A 278 -14.37 -0.95 8.05
CA PHE A 278 -13.37 -0.13 8.71
C PHE A 278 -13.52 -0.27 10.23
N ILE A 279 -12.46 -0.62 10.90
CA ILE A 279 -12.43 -0.89 12.33
C ILE A 279 -11.62 0.22 13.01
N PRO A 280 -12.26 1.14 13.75
CA PRO A 280 -11.56 2.19 14.46
C PRO A 280 -10.78 1.62 15.65
N PHE A 281 -9.70 2.30 16.01
CA PHE A 281 -9.04 2.11 17.31
C PHE A 281 -9.80 2.91 18.37
N GLU A 282 -9.95 2.34 19.56
CA GLU A 282 -10.59 2.98 20.71
C GLU A 282 -9.65 3.98 21.41
#